data_7fda4f54c526588d3ed9bdaf3bdfcb89
#
_entry.id   7fda4f54c526588d3ed9bdaf3bdfcb89
#
_cell.length_a   1.000
_cell.length_b   1.000
_cell.length_c   1.000
_cell.angle_alpha   90.00
_cell.angle_beta   90.00
_cell.angle_gamma   90.00
#
_symmetry.space_group_name_H-M   'P 1'
#
loop_
_entity.id
_entity.type
_entity.pdbx_description
1 polymer ?
#
loop_
_entity_poly.entity_id
_entity_poly.type
_entity_poly.pdbx_seq_one_letter_code
_entity_poly.pdbx_strand_id
1 'polypeptide(L)'
;MEYERKSTPYRDPKDRLESWDEFYEPLSEKELQEQGARCMDCGIPFCQTGSEIDNKSLGCPVYNLIPEWNDLVYRGKWKDALQRLHKTNNFPEFTGRVCPAPLSLIHI
;
A
#
# COMPACT_ATOMS: atom_id res chain seq x y z
N MET A 1 -0.03 -8.88 -16.09
CA MET A 1 -1.04 -8.35 -15.15
C MET A 1 -2.06 -7.57 -15.93
N GLU A 2 -3.32 -7.65 -15.56
CA GLU A 2 -4.42 -6.96 -16.24
C GLU A 2 -4.35 -5.44 -16.06
N TYR A 3 -3.86 -4.98 -14.90
CA TYR A 3 -3.75 -3.56 -14.56
C TYR A 3 -2.28 -3.12 -14.47
N GLU A 4 -1.98 -1.97 -15.04
CA GLU A 4 -0.67 -1.34 -14.94
C GLU A 4 -0.48 -0.64 -13.58
N ARG A 5 0.78 -0.55 -13.15
CA ARG A 5 1.13 0.20 -11.94
C ARG A 5 0.98 1.69 -12.19
N LYS A 6 0.22 2.35 -11.32
CA LYS A 6 0.13 3.81 -11.25
C LYS A 6 0.86 4.31 -10.01
N SER A 7 1.71 5.29 -10.18
CA SER A 7 2.33 6.01 -9.07
C SER A 7 1.39 7.15 -8.64
N THR A 8 1.32 7.39 -7.34
CA THR A 8 0.63 8.57 -6.82
C THR A 8 1.30 9.84 -7.35
N PRO A 9 0.59 10.75 -8.03
CA PRO A 9 1.16 11.98 -8.53
C PRO A 9 1.54 12.91 -7.39
N TYR A 10 2.47 13.81 -7.70
CA TYR A 10 2.95 14.83 -6.76
C TYR A 10 2.56 16.20 -7.28
N ARG A 11 2.20 17.11 -6.36
CA ARG A 11 2.07 18.53 -6.67
C ARG A 11 3.40 19.10 -7.18
N ASP A 12 3.34 20.08 -8.07
CA ASP A 12 4.55 20.75 -8.58
C ASP A 12 5.42 21.26 -7.42
N PRO A 13 6.75 21.08 -7.47
CA PRO A 13 7.64 21.55 -6.41
C PRO A 13 7.52 23.04 -6.06
N LYS A 14 7.16 23.87 -7.03
CA LYS A 14 6.96 25.32 -6.80
C LYS A 14 5.70 25.60 -5.98
N ASP A 15 4.62 24.88 -6.29
CA ASP A 15 3.35 25.00 -5.58
C ASP A 15 3.44 24.52 -4.13
N ARG A 16 4.38 23.63 -3.83
CA ARG A 16 4.64 23.15 -2.46
C ARG A 16 5.30 24.18 -1.56
N LEU A 17 5.93 25.20 -2.12
CA LEU A 17 6.55 26.29 -1.33
C LEU A 17 5.54 27.22 -0.69
N GLU A 18 4.30 27.19 -1.16
CA GLU A 18 3.24 28.11 -0.69
C GLU A 18 2.47 27.57 0.51
N SER A 19 2.59 26.27 0.84
CA SER A 19 1.84 25.65 1.93
C SER A 19 2.58 24.45 2.54
N TRP A 20 2.16 24.04 3.75
CA TRP A 20 2.60 22.82 4.42
C TRP A 20 1.61 21.66 4.24
N ASP A 21 0.72 21.76 3.25
CA ASP A 21 -0.28 20.75 2.97
C ASP A 21 0.32 19.48 2.35
N GLU A 22 -0.46 18.43 2.30
CA GLU A 22 -0.11 17.18 1.65
C GLU A 22 0.30 17.44 0.19
N PHE A 23 1.44 16.93 -0.22
CA PHE A 23 1.95 17.10 -1.58
C PHE A 23 1.63 15.92 -2.52
N TYR A 24 1.08 14.84 -1.98
CA TYR A 24 0.54 13.75 -2.79
C TYR A 24 -0.87 14.11 -3.27
N GLU A 25 -1.13 13.87 -4.54
CA GLU A 25 -2.48 13.99 -5.08
C GLU A 25 -3.18 12.64 -4.96
N PRO A 26 -4.35 12.58 -4.30
CA PRO A 26 -5.03 11.31 -4.09
C PRO A 26 -5.50 10.70 -5.42
N LEU A 27 -5.28 9.40 -5.59
CA LEU A 27 -5.86 8.65 -6.68
C LEU A 27 -7.39 8.56 -6.50
N SER A 28 -8.11 8.45 -7.60
CA SER A 28 -9.55 8.18 -7.57
C SER A 28 -9.83 6.80 -6.97
N GLU A 29 -11.04 6.61 -6.43
CA GLU A 29 -11.47 5.33 -5.87
C GLU A 29 -11.29 4.17 -6.85
N LYS A 30 -11.66 4.38 -8.10
CA LYS A 30 -11.49 3.39 -9.17
C LYS A 30 -10.02 3.02 -9.37
N GLU A 31 -9.14 4.00 -9.41
CA GLU A 31 -7.69 3.76 -9.55
C GLU A 31 -7.14 2.99 -8.36
N LEU A 32 -7.57 3.32 -7.13
CA LEU A 32 -7.18 2.58 -5.93
C LEU A 32 -7.65 1.12 -5.99
N GLN A 33 -8.88 0.86 -6.46
CA GLN A 33 -9.39 -0.49 -6.66
C GLN A 33 -8.56 -1.26 -7.71
N GLU A 34 -8.23 -0.63 -8.83
CA GLU A 34 -7.36 -1.23 -9.85
C GLU A 34 -5.97 -1.54 -9.30
N GLN A 35 -5.40 -0.68 -8.45
CA GLN A 35 -4.12 -0.96 -7.81
C GLN A 35 -4.23 -2.11 -6.78
N GLY A 36 -5.31 -2.20 -6.02
CA GLY A 36 -5.59 -3.34 -5.14
C GLY A 36 -5.70 -4.66 -5.91
N ALA A 37 -6.32 -4.64 -7.09
CA ALA A 37 -6.46 -5.81 -7.98
C ALA A 37 -5.13 -6.35 -8.53
N ARG A 38 -4.04 -5.61 -8.41
CA ARG A 38 -2.71 -6.07 -8.83
C ARG A 38 -2.10 -7.11 -7.89
N CYS A 39 -2.70 -7.30 -6.71
CA CYS A 39 -2.32 -8.39 -5.83
C CYS A 39 -2.68 -9.73 -6.48
N MET A 40 -1.69 -10.61 -6.66
CA MET A 40 -1.87 -11.92 -7.30
C MET A 40 -2.42 -12.97 -6.35
N ASP A 41 -2.58 -12.67 -5.07
CA ASP A 41 -2.95 -13.63 -4.02
C ASP A 41 -2.14 -14.95 -4.14
N CYS A 42 -0.83 -14.82 -4.12
CA CYS A 42 0.11 -15.87 -4.50
C CYS A 42 0.15 -17.09 -3.56
N GLY A 43 -0.64 -17.10 -2.48
CA GLY A 43 -0.69 -18.16 -1.48
C GLY A 43 0.52 -18.25 -0.54
N ILE A 44 1.68 -17.76 -0.96
CA ILE A 44 2.88 -17.59 -0.13
C ILE A 44 3.26 -16.11 -0.15
N PRO A 45 2.59 -15.26 0.65
CA PRO A 45 2.72 -13.81 0.56
C PRO A 45 4.01 -13.32 1.22
N PHE A 46 5.13 -13.33 0.50
CA PHE A 46 6.39 -12.78 0.98
C PHE A 46 6.26 -11.31 1.44
N CYS A 47 5.35 -10.55 0.84
CA CYS A 47 5.04 -9.19 1.30
C CYS A 47 4.55 -9.13 2.74
N GLN A 48 3.88 -10.17 3.22
CA GLN A 48 3.31 -10.26 4.57
C GLN A 48 4.24 -10.96 5.57
N THR A 49 5.04 -11.94 5.12
CA THR A 49 5.70 -12.89 6.03
C THR A 49 6.85 -12.29 6.83
N GLY A 50 7.42 -11.17 6.40
CA GLY A 50 8.59 -10.56 7.05
C GLY A 50 9.81 -11.49 7.09
N SER A 51 9.86 -12.51 6.24
CA SER A 51 10.91 -13.51 6.22
C SER A 51 12.25 -12.94 5.79
N GLU A 52 13.33 -13.48 6.34
CA GLU A 52 14.68 -13.18 5.87
C GLU A 52 15.11 -14.20 4.81
N ILE A 53 15.64 -13.70 3.70
CA ILE A 53 16.29 -14.50 2.67
C ILE A 53 17.66 -13.89 2.43
N ASP A 54 18.71 -14.72 2.53
CA ASP A 54 20.12 -14.30 2.38
C ASP A 54 20.48 -13.08 3.27
N ASN A 55 20.06 -13.10 4.53
CA ASN A 55 20.22 -12.01 5.51
C ASN A 55 19.60 -10.68 5.10
N LYS A 56 18.63 -10.70 4.19
CA LYS A 56 17.83 -9.53 3.80
C LYS A 56 16.40 -9.71 4.28
N SER A 57 15.92 -8.76 5.07
CA SER A 57 14.51 -8.72 5.47
C SER A 57 13.65 -8.43 4.25
N LEU A 58 12.71 -9.33 3.96
CA LEU A 58 11.74 -9.20 2.89
C LEU A 58 10.34 -9.09 3.49
N GLY A 59 9.52 -8.21 2.92
CA GLY A 59 8.15 -8.04 3.34
C GLY A 59 7.96 -7.18 4.59
N CYS A 60 6.76 -7.24 5.12
CA CYS A 60 6.34 -6.42 6.24
C CYS A 60 6.79 -7.01 7.59
N PRO A 61 7.63 -6.32 8.39
CA PRO A 61 8.14 -6.85 9.64
C PRO A 61 7.07 -6.98 10.73
N VAL A 62 5.92 -6.35 10.57
CA VAL A 62 4.76 -6.44 11.48
C VAL A 62 3.65 -7.33 10.94
N TYR A 63 3.93 -8.09 9.89
CA TYR A 63 3.01 -9.08 9.29
C TYR A 63 1.67 -8.51 8.87
N ASN A 64 1.68 -7.32 8.26
CA ASN A 64 0.47 -6.72 7.72
C ASN A 64 -0.24 -7.66 6.75
N LEU A 65 -1.56 -7.74 6.83
CA LEU A 65 -2.41 -8.64 6.04
C LEU A 65 -2.62 -8.10 4.61
N ILE A 66 -1.52 -7.91 3.89
CA ILE A 66 -1.48 -7.18 2.61
C ILE A 66 -2.38 -7.79 1.54
N PRO A 67 -2.38 -9.11 1.28
CA PRO A 67 -3.28 -9.68 0.28
C PRO A 67 -4.76 -9.48 0.62
N GLU A 68 -5.12 -9.62 1.90
CA GLU A 68 -6.53 -9.51 2.32
C GLU A 68 -7.08 -8.10 2.11
N TRP A 69 -6.35 -7.06 2.53
CA TRP A 69 -6.87 -5.70 2.33
C TRP A 69 -6.86 -5.29 0.85
N ASN A 70 -5.91 -5.77 0.05
CA ASN A 70 -5.90 -5.51 -1.39
C ASN A 70 -7.15 -6.07 -2.07
N ASP A 71 -7.56 -7.29 -1.75
CA ASP A 71 -8.80 -7.89 -2.26
C ASP A 71 -10.02 -7.09 -1.80
N LEU A 72 -10.07 -6.67 -0.53
CA LEU A 72 -11.17 -5.88 0.01
C LEU A 72 -11.27 -4.50 -0.65
N VAL A 73 -10.14 -3.84 -0.89
CA VAL A 73 -10.08 -2.57 -1.63
C VAL A 73 -10.58 -2.76 -3.06
N TYR A 74 -10.11 -3.78 -3.75
CA TYR A 74 -10.55 -4.11 -5.11
C TYR A 74 -12.09 -4.27 -5.18
N ARG A 75 -12.67 -4.94 -4.18
CA ARG A 75 -14.13 -5.14 -4.09
C ARG A 75 -14.89 -3.93 -3.55
N GLY A 76 -14.25 -2.81 -3.27
CA GLY A 76 -14.87 -1.61 -2.72
C GLY A 76 -15.30 -1.74 -1.26
N LYS A 77 -14.81 -2.74 -0.53
CA LYS A 77 -15.14 -2.99 0.88
C LYS A 77 -14.20 -2.21 1.82
N TRP A 78 -14.21 -0.90 1.71
CA TRP A 78 -13.29 0.01 2.38
C TRP A 78 -13.25 -0.14 3.90
N LYS A 79 -14.43 -0.30 4.53
CA LYS A 79 -14.54 -0.46 5.97
C LYS A 79 -13.87 -1.75 6.45
N ASP A 80 -14.09 -2.83 5.72
CA ASP A 80 -13.51 -4.13 6.05
C ASP A 80 -12.00 -4.12 5.80
N ALA A 81 -11.55 -3.47 4.72
CA ALA A 81 -10.13 -3.26 4.44
C ALA A 81 -9.45 -2.50 5.56
N LEU A 82 -10.05 -1.41 6.05
CA LEU A 82 -9.54 -0.64 7.17
C LEU A 82 -9.47 -1.47 8.45
N GLN A 83 -10.49 -2.27 8.76
CA GLN A 83 -10.48 -3.16 9.91
C GLN A 83 -9.36 -4.20 9.82
N ARG A 84 -9.08 -4.72 8.62
CA ARG A 84 -7.95 -5.64 8.40
C ARG A 84 -6.62 -4.95 8.60
N LEU A 85 -6.45 -3.75 8.08
CA LEU A 85 -5.26 -2.95 8.24
C LEU A 85 -4.96 -2.64 9.71
N HIS A 86 -5.97 -2.24 10.46
CA HIS A 86 -5.85 -1.94 11.89
C HIS A 86 -5.55 -3.14 12.79
N LYS A 87 -5.65 -4.36 12.31
CA LYS A 87 -5.25 -5.54 13.12
C LYS A 87 -3.77 -5.58 13.44
N THR A 88 -2.96 -5.06 12.58
CA THR A 88 -1.50 -5.11 12.65
C THR A 88 -0.84 -3.74 12.60
N ASN A 89 -1.58 -2.70 12.22
CA ASN A 89 -1.06 -1.35 12.05
C ASN A 89 -2.04 -0.32 12.63
N ASN A 90 -1.63 0.34 13.73
CA ASN A 90 -2.47 1.31 14.43
C ASN A 90 -2.47 2.70 13.79
N PHE A 91 -1.45 3.02 13.00
CA PHE A 91 -1.25 4.35 12.40
C PHE A 91 -0.93 4.25 10.90
N PRO A 92 -1.84 3.70 10.09
CA PRO A 92 -1.61 3.48 8.67
C PRO A 92 -1.40 4.78 7.88
N GLU A 93 -1.97 5.88 8.34
CA GLU A 93 -1.78 7.22 7.76
C GLU A 93 -0.32 7.69 7.78
N PHE A 94 0.45 7.30 8.79
CA PHE A 94 1.88 7.59 8.86
C PHE A 94 2.70 6.52 8.15
N THR A 95 2.46 5.27 8.45
CA THR A 95 3.26 4.16 7.90
C THR A 95 3.12 4.06 6.38
N GLY A 96 1.94 4.34 5.83
CA GLY A 96 1.71 4.37 4.39
C GLY A 96 2.53 5.42 3.63
N ARG A 97 2.97 6.49 4.33
CA ARG A 97 3.76 7.58 3.73
C ARG A 97 5.27 7.41 3.92
N VAL A 98 5.70 6.78 4.98
CA VAL A 98 7.12 6.76 5.39
C VAL A 98 7.74 5.38 5.43
N CYS A 99 6.97 4.33 5.24
CA CYS A 99 7.47 2.96 5.31
C CYS A 99 8.47 2.68 4.19
N PRO A 100 9.72 2.33 4.50
CA PRO A 100 10.74 2.06 3.51
C PRO A 100 10.71 0.62 3.00
N ALA A 101 9.74 -0.19 3.38
CA ALA A 101 9.70 -1.61 3.05
C ALA A 101 9.57 -1.82 1.53
N PRO A 102 10.58 -2.40 0.84
CA PRO A 102 10.62 -2.46 -0.63
C PRO A 102 9.44 -3.22 -1.25
N LEU A 103 8.95 -4.24 -0.57
CA LEU A 103 7.84 -5.06 -1.07
C LEU A 103 6.49 -4.38 -0.94
N SER A 104 6.29 -3.57 0.09
CA SER A 104 5.08 -2.75 0.17
C SER A 104 5.05 -1.67 -0.91
N LEU A 105 6.21 -1.16 -1.30
CA LEU A 105 6.34 -0.19 -2.41
C LEU A 105 6.13 -0.83 -3.80
N ILE A 106 6.25 -2.15 -3.92
CA ILE A 106 6.00 -2.86 -5.18
C ILE A 106 4.49 -3.09 -5.38
N HIS A 107 3.72 -3.12 -4.32
CA HIS A 107 2.30 -3.43 -4.33
C HIS A 107 1.38 -2.21 -4.19
N ILE A 108 1.93 -1.03 -3.89
CA ILE A 108 1.19 0.25 -3.87
C ILE A 108 1.30 0.93 -5.22
#